data_b7f5832c018e3de477dd25ded064b984
#
_entry.id   b7f5832c018e3de477dd25ded064b984
#
_cell.length_a   1.000
_cell.length_b   1.000
_cell.length_c   1.000
_cell.angle_alpha   90.00
_cell.angle_beta   90.00
_cell.angle_gamma   90.00
#
_symmetry.space_group_name_H-M   'P 1'
#
loop_
_entity.id
_entity.type
_entity.pdbx_description
1 polymer ?
#
loop_
_entity_poly.entity_id
_entity_poly.type
_entity_poly.pdbx_seq_one_letter_code
_entity_poly.pdbx_strand_id
1 'polypeptide(L)'
;MQRIVNKLLLVAALVAIAPLCNATQLAPCKTAECEAYFDAYTILTKRGHSSAMATLGELYYSGYGTEKDLDKAFKWFRRAAKFGHTTAQYKAGIMYLQTSAYQDIDKGIALLKRSAKATFSPSALALGKIYLQDKLIPRDLAATDRWLTFAYKLNNLEAMKFAKTLRESPDTAKLPLPKLFALVDAEKPVAADSKSSLEEMEIILVEAPDYAAYFDEEIAQLNQSRPDTAKGTGSSIAGRTCSDIWACSSEGDSERIRDLQLSDWGNIALALNVR
;
A
#
# COMPACT_ATOMS: atom_id res chain seq x y z
N MET A 1 -55.27 13.38 11.17
CA MET A 1 -54.20 12.38 11.44
C MET A 1 -53.62 11.72 10.19
N GLN A 2 -54.38 11.60 9.09
CA GLN A 2 -53.92 10.93 7.84
C GLN A 2 -52.85 11.71 7.04
N ARG A 3 -52.72 13.03 7.19
CA ARG A 3 -51.75 13.85 6.43
C ARG A 3 -50.34 13.90 7.01
N ILE A 4 -50.17 13.46 8.24
CA ILE A 4 -48.84 13.43 8.91
C ILE A 4 -48.13 12.11 8.63
N VAL A 5 -48.88 11.02 8.47
CA VAL A 5 -48.34 9.69 8.19
C VAL A 5 -47.75 9.63 6.78
N ASN A 6 -48.34 10.33 5.78
CA ASN A 6 -47.84 10.35 4.41
C ASN A 6 -46.54 11.20 4.21
N LYS A 7 -46.24 12.10 5.14
CA LYS A 7 -44.95 12.85 5.08
C LYS A 7 -43.80 12.11 5.72
N LEU A 8 -44.05 11.18 6.63
CA LEU A 8 -43.03 10.33 7.25
C LEU A 8 -42.60 9.14 6.40
N LEU A 9 -43.46 8.71 5.46
CA LEU A 9 -43.14 7.61 4.53
C LEU A 9 -42.34 8.04 3.30
N LEU A 10 -42.23 9.36 3.03
CA LEU A 10 -41.46 9.87 1.89
C LEU A 10 -39.99 10.24 2.22
N VAL A 11 -39.62 10.24 3.49
CA VAL A 11 -38.24 10.51 3.92
C VAL A 11 -37.43 9.22 4.10
N ALA A 12 -38.08 8.05 4.17
CA ALA A 12 -37.42 6.76 4.38
C ALA A 12 -36.91 6.09 3.08
N ALA A 13 -37.10 6.69 1.90
CA ALA A 13 -36.79 6.06 0.61
C ALA A 13 -35.58 6.64 -0.11
N LEU A 14 -34.78 7.48 0.53
CA LEU A 14 -33.56 8.09 -0.06
C LEU A 14 -32.30 7.85 0.79
N VAL A 15 -32.23 6.70 1.45
CA VAL A 15 -30.90 6.12 1.71
C VAL A 15 -30.50 5.41 0.41
N ALA A 16 -30.16 6.20 -0.60
CA ALA A 16 -29.38 5.70 -1.72
C ALA A 16 -28.14 5.05 -1.12
N ILE A 17 -28.07 3.73 -1.22
CA ILE A 17 -26.85 2.97 -1.05
C ILE A 17 -25.91 3.54 -2.12
N ALA A 18 -25.16 4.59 -1.75
CA ALA A 18 -24.01 4.98 -2.54
C ALA A 18 -23.13 3.72 -2.59
N PRO A 19 -22.84 3.16 -3.75
CA PRO A 19 -21.84 2.12 -3.83
C PRO A 19 -20.59 2.74 -3.23
N LEU A 20 -20.09 2.15 -2.14
CA LEU A 20 -18.76 2.45 -1.63
C LEU A 20 -17.83 2.19 -2.81
N CYS A 21 -17.42 3.26 -3.48
CA CYS A 21 -16.52 3.23 -4.60
C CYS A 21 -15.13 2.81 -4.03
N ASN A 22 -14.95 1.52 -3.80
CA ASN A 22 -13.65 0.91 -3.52
C ASN A 22 -12.91 0.79 -4.87
N ALA A 23 -12.56 1.92 -5.45
CA ALA A 23 -12.13 2.05 -6.83
C ALA A 23 -10.71 1.53 -7.14
N THR A 24 -10.08 0.79 -6.23
CA THR A 24 -8.65 0.48 -6.39
C THR A 24 -8.23 -0.94 -5.97
N GLN A 25 -9.16 -1.81 -5.64
CA GLN A 25 -8.84 -3.18 -5.26
C GLN A 25 -8.97 -4.11 -6.45
N LEU A 26 -7.94 -4.91 -6.71
CA LEU A 26 -8.03 -6.00 -7.68
C LEU A 26 -9.13 -6.95 -7.24
N ALA A 27 -10.26 -6.92 -7.96
CA ALA A 27 -11.42 -7.74 -7.64
C ALA A 27 -11.14 -9.23 -7.95
N PRO A 28 -11.75 -10.17 -7.20
CA PRO A 28 -11.71 -11.58 -7.57
C PRO A 28 -12.21 -11.78 -8.99
N CYS A 29 -11.49 -12.58 -9.77
CA CYS A 29 -11.84 -12.88 -11.15
C CYS A 29 -11.56 -14.36 -11.46
N LYS A 30 -12.51 -15.01 -12.13
CA LYS A 30 -12.42 -16.44 -12.49
C LYS A 30 -12.70 -16.69 -13.98
N THR A 31 -12.51 -15.68 -14.82
CA THR A 31 -12.61 -15.87 -16.27
C THR A 31 -11.35 -16.54 -16.80
N ALA A 32 -11.45 -17.17 -17.98
CA ALA A 32 -10.30 -17.77 -18.64
C ALA A 32 -9.14 -16.78 -18.89
N GLU A 33 -9.45 -15.52 -19.11
CA GLU A 33 -8.46 -14.45 -19.24
C GLU A 33 -7.69 -14.22 -17.94
N CYS A 34 -8.39 -14.14 -16.80
CA CYS A 34 -7.76 -13.98 -15.49
C CYS A 34 -6.89 -15.17 -15.11
N GLU A 35 -7.34 -16.39 -15.47
CA GLU A 35 -6.55 -17.61 -15.29
C GLU A 35 -5.28 -17.59 -16.16
N ALA A 36 -5.38 -17.10 -17.40
CA ALA A 36 -4.21 -16.94 -18.27
C ALA A 36 -3.16 -15.99 -17.69
N TYR A 37 -3.57 -14.86 -17.09
CA TYR A 37 -2.64 -13.97 -16.39
C TYR A 37 -1.99 -14.68 -15.18
N PHE A 38 -2.78 -15.38 -14.38
CA PHE A 38 -2.24 -16.14 -13.24
C PHE A 38 -1.18 -17.16 -13.68
N ASP A 39 -1.43 -17.90 -14.78
CA ASP A 39 -0.48 -18.86 -15.33
C ASP A 39 0.79 -18.19 -15.85
N ALA A 40 0.65 -17.08 -16.56
CA ALA A 40 1.79 -16.30 -17.05
C ALA A 40 2.70 -15.86 -15.91
N TYR A 41 2.13 -15.28 -14.83
CA TYR A 41 2.92 -14.90 -13.64
C TYR A 41 3.53 -16.10 -12.93
N THR A 42 2.84 -17.25 -12.89
CA THR A 42 3.41 -18.47 -12.35
C THR A 42 4.66 -18.92 -13.13
N ILE A 43 4.67 -18.80 -14.45
CA ILE A 43 5.83 -19.09 -15.30
C ILE A 43 6.97 -18.08 -15.02
N LEU A 44 6.67 -16.80 -14.97
CA LEU A 44 7.66 -15.76 -14.70
C LEU A 44 8.31 -15.89 -13.31
N THR A 45 7.54 -16.29 -12.28
CA THR A 45 8.12 -16.56 -10.96
C THR A 45 9.08 -17.75 -10.98
N LYS A 46 8.83 -18.78 -11.79
CA LYS A 46 9.76 -19.92 -11.98
C LYS A 46 11.05 -19.48 -12.66
N ARG A 47 10.98 -18.49 -13.54
CA ARG A 47 12.17 -17.88 -14.15
C ARG A 47 12.97 -17.01 -13.19
N GLY A 48 12.34 -16.53 -12.09
CA GLY A 48 13.03 -15.83 -11.01
C GLY A 48 12.84 -14.32 -10.97
N HIS A 49 11.79 -13.78 -11.57
CA HIS A 49 11.45 -12.36 -11.50
C HIS A 49 10.77 -12.01 -10.18
N SER A 50 11.37 -11.10 -9.41
CA SER A 50 10.84 -10.69 -8.10
C SER A 50 9.53 -9.89 -8.22
N SER A 51 9.39 -9.08 -9.26
CA SER A 51 8.13 -8.38 -9.56
C SER A 51 7.00 -9.39 -9.83
N ALA A 52 7.24 -10.39 -10.66
CA ALA A 52 6.26 -11.45 -10.90
C ALA A 52 5.88 -12.20 -9.62
N MET A 53 6.84 -12.42 -8.69
CA MET A 53 6.54 -13.00 -7.38
C MET A 53 5.64 -12.09 -6.55
N ALA A 54 5.85 -10.78 -6.59
CA ALA A 54 5.00 -9.81 -5.88
C ALA A 54 3.59 -9.78 -6.47
N THR A 55 3.48 -9.72 -7.80
CA THR A 55 2.18 -9.75 -8.50
C THR A 55 1.46 -11.08 -8.27
N LEU A 56 2.15 -12.24 -8.35
CA LEU A 56 1.52 -13.53 -8.03
C LEU A 56 1.03 -13.59 -6.58
N GLY A 57 1.75 -12.96 -5.65
CA GLY A 57 1.28 -12.78 -4.27
C GLY A 57 -0.04 -12.00 -4.22
N GLU A 58 -0.20 -10.97 -5.05
CA GLU A 58 -1.42 -10.18 -5.15
C GLU A 58 -2.58 -10.97 -5.75
N LEU A 59 -2.33 -11.73 -6.80
CA LEU A 59 -3.33 -12.58 -7.43
C LEU A 59 -3.90 -13.61 -6.43
N TYR A 60 -3.05 -14.23 -5.61
CA TYR A 60 -3.51 -15.09 -4.50
C TYR A 60 -4.25 -14.31 -3.41
N TYR A 61 -3.80 -13.09 -3.10
CA TYR A 61 -4.43 -12.26 -2.06
C TYR A 61 -5.84 -11.84 -2.44
N SER A 62 -6.05 -11.46 -3.70
CA SER A 62 -7.33 -11.01 -4.24
C SER A 62 -8.23 -12.18 -4.68
N GLY A 63 -7.66 -13.31 -5.11
CA GLY A 63 -8.39 -14.39 -5.78
C GLY A 63 -8.60 -14.11 -7.28
N TYR A 64 -7.62 -13.50 -7.94
CA TYR A 64 -7.68 -13.17 -9.36
C TYR A 64 -7.02 -14.28 -10.20
N GLY A 65 -7.79 -14.92 -11.07
CA GLY A 65 -7.35 -16.08 -11.85
C GLY A 65 -7.09 -17.34 -11.01
N THR A 66 -7.40 -17.30 -9.71
CA THR A 66 -7.21 -18.41 -8.77
C THR A 66 -8.15 -18.27 -7.57
N GLU A 67 -8.20 -19.26 -6.71
CA GLU A 67 -8.85 -19.11 -5.40
C GLU A 67 -8.00 -18.22 -4.48
N LYS A 68 -8.68 -17.40 -3.68
CA LYS A 68 -8.02 -16.56 -2.67
C LYS A 68 -7.30 -17.44 -1.65
N ASP A 69 -6.00 -17.18 -1.46
CA ASP A 69 -5.15 -17.98 -0.57
C ASP A 69 -4.10 -17.05 0.09
N LEU A 70 -4.38 -16.67 1.33
CA LEU A 70 -3.50 -15.74 2.07
C LEU A 70 -2.15 -16.37 2.42
N ASP A 71 -2.07 -17.68 2.61
CA ASP A 71 -0.83 -18.37 2.93
C ASP A 71 0.11 -18.38 1.73
N LYS A 72 -0.44 -18.66 0.54
CA LYS A 72 0.32 -18.56 -0.70
C LYS A 72 0.69 -17.12 -1.02
N ALA A 73 -0.21 -16.16 -0.82
CA ALA A 73 0.09 -14.75 -0.97
C ALA A 73 1.28 -14.34 -0.08
N PHE A 74 1.25 -14.68 1.20
CA PHE A 74 2.32 -14.41 2.13
C PHE A 74 3.65 -15.06 1.74
N LYS A 75 3.61 -16.32 1.31
CA LYS A 75 4.78 -17.04 0.82
C LYS A 75 5.44 -16.30 -0.35
N TRP A 76 4.65 -15.82 -1.31
CA TRP A 76 5.15 -15.13 -2.48
C TRP A 76 5.65 -13.73 -2.13
N PHE A 77 4.95 -12.95 -1.31
CA PHE A 77 5.43 -11.66 -0.84
C PHE A 77 6.76 -11.79 -0.07
N ARG A 78 6.89 -12.78 0.82
CA ARG A 78 8.17 -13.04 1.51
C ARG A 78 9.29 -13.36 0.54
N ARG A 79 9.00 -14.12 -0.51
CA ARG A 79 10.00 -14.49 -1.52
C ARG A 79 10.43 -13.27 -2.32
N ALA A 80 9.49 -12.46 -2.81
CA ALA A 80 9.79 -11.21 -3.49
C ALA A 80 10.56 -10.22 -2.58
N ALA A 81 10.14 -10.08 -1.32
CA ALA A 81 10.79 -9.23 -0.32
C ALA A 81 12.27 -9.63 -0.07
N LYS A 82 12.58 -10.92 -0.13
CA LYS A 82 13.95 -11.43 -0.01
C LYS A 82 14.84 -10.96 -1.17
N PHE A 83 14.28 -10.79 -2.37
CA PHE A 83 14.97 -10.27 -3.54
C PHE A 83 14.91 -8.74 -3.66
N GLY A 84 14.49 -8.06 -2.60
CA GLY A 84 14.54 -6.60 -2.52
C GLY A 84 13.28 -5.88 -3.02
N HIS A 85 12.27 -6.59 -3.50
CA HIS A 85 11.05 -5.96 -4.01
C HIS A 85 10.36 -5.13 -2.93
N THR A 86 10.35 -3.81 -3.09
CA THR A 86 9.99 -2.84 -2.07
C THR A 86 8.55 -2.96 -1.58
N THR A 87 7.61 -3.09 -2.50
CA THR A 87 6.18 -3.25 -2.16
C THR A 87 5.93 -4.59 -1.46
N ALA A 88 6.60 -5.66 -1.91
CA ALA A 88 6.49 -6.97 -1.26
C ALA A 88 7.09 -6.96 0.16
N GLN A 89 8.15 -6.16 0.40
CA GLN A 89 8.67 -5.93 1.76
C GLN A 89 7.62 -5.27 2.64
N TYR A 90 6.89 -4.28 2.12
CA TYR A 90 5.79 -3.64 2.82
C TYR A 90 4.67 -4.65 3.14
N LYS A 91 4.17 -5.37 2.14
CA LYS A 91 3.06 -6.33 2.29
C LYS A 91 3.41 -7.47 3.25
N ALA A 92 4.56 -8.11 3.05
CA ALA A 92 5.04 -9.14 3.97
C ALA A 92 5.26 -8.58 5.38
N GLY A 93 5.75 -7.34 5.50
CA GLY A 93 5.90 -6.64 6.76
C GLY A 93 4.58 -6.47 7.50
N ILE A 94 3.55 -5.98 6.83
CA ILE A 94 2.20 -5.84 7.40
C ILE A 94 1.63 -7.21 7.80
N MET A 95 1.76 -8.24 6.96
CA MET A 95 1.26 -9.59 7.28
C MET A 95 1.95 -10.19 8.52
N TYR A 96 3.25 -9.92 8.72
CA TYR A 96 3.96 -10.32 9.95
C TYR A 96 3.45 -9.59 11.21
N LEU A 97 2.89 -8.40 11.08
CA LEU A 97 2.37 -7.63 12.23
C LEU A 97 0.93 -8.00 12.59
N GLN A 98 0.21 -8.65 11.69
CA GLN A 98 -1.16 -9.09 11.94
C GLN A 98 -1.18 -10.30 12.88
N THR A 99 -2.25 -10.41 13.69
CA THR A 99 -2.49 -11.58 14.53
C THR A 99 -2.81 -12.79 13.66
N SER A 100 -1.84 -13.64 13.44
CA SER A 100 -1.93 -14.85 12.63
C SER A 100 -0.91 -15.89 13.10
N ALA A 101 -0.96 -17.09 12.51
CA ALA A 101 0.05 -18.12 12.72
C ALA A 101 1.48 -17.68 12.33
N TYR A 102 1.61 -16.61 11.55
CA TYR A 102 2.89 -16.09 11.07
C TYR A 102 3.37 -14.84 11.81
N GLN A 103 2.68 -14.42 12.88
CA GLN A 103 3.02 -13.19 13.57
C GLN A 103 4.49 -13.18 14.04
N ASP A 104 5.22 -12.16 13.58
CA ASP A 104 6.59 -11.90 13.97
C ASP A 104 6.86 -10.39 13.87
N ILE A 105 6.69 -9.72 14.99
CA ILE A 105 6.73 -8.25 15.06
C ILE A 105 8.08 -7.71 14.61
N ASP A 106 9.17 -8.35 15.02
CA ASP A 106 10.52 -7.91 14.70
C ASP A 106 10.80 -8.01 13.20
N LYS A 107 10.42 -9.13 12.56
CA LYS A 107 10.52 -9.28 11.10
C LYS A 107 9.63 -8.29 10.37
N GLY A 108 8.41 -8.08 10.86
CA GLY A 108 7.49 -7.11 10.28
C GLY A 108 8.10 -5.71 10.25
N ILE A 109 8.58 -5.23 11.40
CA ILE A 109 9.21 -3.91 11.53
C ILE A 109 10.50 -3.83 10.69
N ALA A 110 11.32 -4.89 10.67
CA ALA A 110 12.54 -4.90 9.88
C ALA A 110 12.26 -4.76 8.37
N LEU A 111 11.22 -5.45 7.85
CA LEU A 111 10.81 -5.34 6.46
C LEU A 111 10.25 -3.96 6.14
N LEU A 112 9.39 -3.40 7.01
CA LEU A 112 8.88 -2.05 6.84
C LEU A 112 10.00 -1.00 6.84
N LYS A 113 10.99 -1.11 7.74
CA LYS A 113 12.16 -0.23 7.76
C LYS A 113 12.97 -0.33 6.47
N ARG A 114 13.14 -1.53 5.92
CA ARG A 114 13.86 -1.75 4.66
C ARG A 114 13.12 -1.10 3.50
N SER A 115 11.81 -1.33 3.38
CA SER A 115 10.95 -0.73 2.37
C SER A 115 10.93 0.81 2.48
N ALA A 116 10.78 1.36 3.70
CA ALA A 116 10.81 2.81 3.92
C ALA A 116 12.15 3.44 3.52
N LYS A 117 13.30 2.77 3.79
CA LYS A 117 14.61 3.24 3.33
C LYS A 117 14.75 3.27 1.81
N ALA A 118 14.01 2.41 1.09
CA ALA A 118 13.89 2.46 -0.36
C ALA A 118 12.84 3.51 -0.83
N THR A 119 12.58 4.53 0.00
CA THR A 119 11.66 5.66 -0.27
C THR A 119 10.19 5.29 -0.45
N PHE A 120 9.78 4.10 -0.01
CA PHE A 120 8.39 3.69 -0.06
C PHE A 120 7.60 4.35 1.08
N SER A 121 6.92 5.44 0.76
CA SER A 121 6.24 6.29 1.75
C SER A 121 5.17 5.60 2.59
N PRO A 122 4.39 4.60 2.09
CA PRO A 122 3.44 3.87 2.91
C PRO A 122 4.10 3.09 4.05
N SER A 123 5.30 2.56 3.85
CA SER A 123 6.05 1.89 4.93
C SER A 123 6.50 2.87 6.01
N ALA A 124 6.89 4.06 5.64
CA ALA A 124 7.25 5.11 6.59
C ALA A 124 6.03 5.57 7.41
N LEU A 125 4.88 5.76 6.76
CA LEU A 125 3.62 6.06 7.43
C LEU A 125 3.21 4.96 8.40
N ALA A 126 3.27 3.69 7.97
CA ALA A 126 2.95 2.54 8.82
C ALA A 126 3.86 2.50 10.06
N LEU A 127 5.17 2.66 9.89
CA LEU A 127 6.11 2.73 11.02
C LEU A 127 5.78 3.86 11.97
N GLY A 128 5.49 5.05 11.47
CA GLY A 128 5.10 6.20 12.29
C GLY A 128 3.85 5.91 13.13
N LYS A 129 2.83 5.31 12.55
CA LYS A 129 1.61 4.88 13.25
C LYS A 129 1.89 3.80 14.30
N ILE A 130 2.72 2.80 13.99
CA ILE A 130 3.09 1.71 14.90
C ILE A 130 3.82 2.27 16.13
N TYR A 131 4.82 3.13 15.95
CA TYR A 131 5.56 3.73 17.06
C TYR A 131 4.73 4.71 17.89
N LEU A 132 3.65 5.26 17.34
CA LEU A 132 2.73 6.15 18.06
C LEU A 132 1.81 5.39 19.03
N GLN A 133 1.38 4.17 18.68
CA GLN A 133 0.20 3.52 19.28
C GLN A 133 0.41 2.73 20.56
N ASP A 134 1.63 2.39 20.97
CA ASP A 134 1.89 1.57 22.17
C ASP A 134 1.09 0.24 22.22
N LYS A 135 0.91 -0.41 21.07
CA LYS A 135 0.12 -1.66 20.96
C LYS A 135 0.97 -2.87 20.60
N LEU A 136 1.69 -2.81 19.51
CA LEU A 136 2.54 -3.89 19.03
C LEU A 136 3.94 -3.84 19.65
N ILE A 137 4.41 -2.63 19.89
CA ILE A 137 5.70 -2.33 20.50
C ILE A 137 5.53 -1.12 21.43
N PRO A 138 6.42 -0.92 22.40
CA PRO A 138 6.42 0.28 23.22
C PRO A 138 6.45 1.55 22.38
N ARG A 139 5.67 2.56 22.82
CA ARG A 139 5.60 3.86 22.15
C ARG A 139 6.99 4.52 22.10
N ASP A 140 7.34 5.00 20.93
CA ASP A 140 8.56 5.80 20.69
C ASP A 140 8.20 7.04 19.88
N LEU A 141 8.01 8.17 20.56
CA LEU A 141 7.61 9.44 19.92
C LEU A 141 8.75 10.03 19.07
N ALA A 142 10.02 9.75 19.38
CA ALA A 142 11.14 10.18 18.56
C ALA A 142 11.18 9.40 17.22
N ALA A 143 10.89 8.10 17.26
CA ALA A 143 10.73 7.30 16.04
C ALA A 143 9.47 7.72 15.28
N THR A 144 8.36 8.01 15.97
CA THR A 144 7.12 8.53 15.37
C THR A 144 7.41 9.81 14.58
N ASP A 145 8.02 10.82 15.22
CA ASP A 145 8.35 12.10 14.60
C ASP A 145 9.24 11.89 13.35
N ARG A 146 10.24 11.04 13.46
CA ARG A 146 11.15 10.73 12.35
C ARG A 146 10.43 10.09 11.16
N TRP A 147 9.62 9.05 11.39
CA TRP A 147 9.00 8.28 10.31
C TRP A 147 7.82 9.01 9.67
N LEU A 148 6.98 9.71 10.45
CA LEU A 148 5.91 10.54 9.90
C LEU A 148 6.46 11.73 9.12
N THR A 149 7.51 12.40 9.63
CA THR A 149 8.21 13.45 8.89
C THR A 149 8.77 12.94 7.57
N PHE A 150 9.33 11.72 7.56
CA PHE A 150 9.85 11.12 6.34
C PHE A 150 8.75 10.83 5.32
N ALA A 151 7.63 10.23 5.76
CA ALA A 151 6.47 9.99 4.90
C ALA A 151 5.87 11.30 4.35
N TYR A 152 5.79 12.33 5.19
CA TYR A 152 5.33 13.66 4.81
C TYR A 152 6.20 14.28 3.69
N LYS A 153 7.52 14.23 3.86
CA LYS A 153 8.49 14.74 2.86
C LYS A 153 8.49 13.96 1.54
N LEU A 154 8.02 12.71 1.55
CA LEU A 154 7.80 11.92 0.35
C LEU A 154 6.44 12.21 -0.31
N ASN A 155 5.77 13.30 0.08
CA ASN A 155 4.46 13.72 -0.43
C ASN A 155 3.36 12.64 -0.29
N ASN A 156 3.43 11.82 0.77
CA ASN A 156 2.37 10.86 1.05
C ASN A 156 1.13 11.60 1.58
N LEU A 157 0.06 11.62 0.77
CA LEU A 157 -1.17 12.36 1.09
C LEU A 157 -1.82 11.89 2.39
N GLU A 158 -1.80 10.58 2.68
CA GLU A 158 -2.31 10.05 3.95
C GLU A 158 -1.46 10.53 5.14
N ALA A 159 -0.13 10.54 5.00
CA ALA A 159 0.75 11.05 6.05
C ALA A 159 0.50 12.53 6.30
N MET A 160 0.28 13.32 5.25
CA MET A 160 -0.04 14.75 5.36
C MET A 160 -1.39 14.97 6.06
N LYS A 161 -2.43 14.25 5.64
CA LYS A 161 -3.75 14.28 6.30
C LYS A 161 -3.64 13.84 7.78
N PHE A 162 -2.95 12.75 8.03
CA PHE A 162 -2.76 12.22 9.39
C PHE A 162 -1.99 13.21 10.28
N ALA A 163 -0.95 13.85 9.76
CA ALA A 163 -0.19 14.86 10.50
C ALA A 163 -1.05 16.08 10.87
N LYS A 164 -1.89 16.57 9.94
CA LYS A 164 -2.85 17.65 10.21
C LYS A 164 -3.83 17.25 11.30
N THR A 165 -4.42 16.06 11.22
CA THR A 165 -5.32 15.55 12.25
C THR A 165 -4.64 15.47 13.62
N LEU A 166 -3.38 15.01 13.69
CA LEU A 166 -2.61 15.00 14.95
C LEU A 166 -2.37 16.41 15.50
N ARG A 167 -2.15 17.39 14.63
CA ARG A 167 -1.90 18.77 15.02
C ARG A 167 -3.15 19.51 15.48
N GLU A 168 -4.30 19.20 14.86
CA GLU A 168 -5.59 19.85 15.16
C GLU A 168 -6.28 19.27 16.40
N SER A 169 -6.05 18.00 16.72
CA SER A 169 -6.67 17.35 17.88
C SER A 169 -6.05 17.85 19.19
N PRO A 170 -6.85 18.30 20.17
CA PRO A 170 -6.36 18.79 21.47
C PRO A 170 -5.53 17.77 22.25
N ASP A 171 -5.83 16.47 22.06
CA ASP A 171 -5.17 15.37 22.79
C ASP A 171 -3.77 15.07 22.21
N THR A 172 -3.59 15.28 20.91
CA THR A 172 -2.35 14.94 20.20
C THR A 172 -1.49 16.12 19.81
N ALA A 173 -2.06 17.33 19.78
CA ALA A 173 -1.33 18.58 19.45
C ALA A 173 -0.14 18.87 20.37
N LYS A 174 -0.16 18.32 21.58
CA LYS A 174 0.90 18.47 22.60
C LYS A 174 1.96 17.39 22.54
N LEU A 175 1.83 16.41 21.63
CA LEU A 175 2.84 15.38 21.49
C LEU A 175 4.17 16.00 21.02
N PRO A 176 5.31 15.52 21.53
CA PRO A 176 6.63 16.02 21.14
C PRO A 176 7.03 15.50 19.75
N LEU A 177 6.39 16.04 18.71
CA LEU A 177 6.63 15.74 17.30
C LEU A 177 7.14 17.02 16.57
N PRO A 178 8.30 17.59 16.98
CA PRO A 178 8.72 18.91 16.55
C PRO A 178 8.99 19.00 15.05
N LYS A 179 9.57 17.96 14.43
CA LYS A 179 9.90 17.98 13.00
C LYS A 179 8.64 17.86 12.14
N LEU A 180 7.70 17.01 12.55
CA LEU A 180 6.45 16.82 11.86
C LEU A 180 5.59 18.09 11.94
N PHE A 181 5.40 18.60 13.15
CA PHE A 181 4.55 19.79 13.36
C PHE A 181 5.14 21.04 12.71
N ALA A 182 6.46 21.18 12.68
CA ALA A 182 7.09 22.27 11.93
C ALA A 182 6.77 22.25 10.43
N LEU A 183 6.62 21.05 9.82
CA LEU A 183 6.20 20.93 8.42
C LEU A 183 4.73 21.29 8.24
N VAL A 184 3.86 20.82 9.13
CA VAL A 184 2.42 21.13 9.09
C VAL A 184 2.18 22.62 9.29
N ASP A 185 2.86 23.26 10.27
CA ASP A 185 2.70 24.69 10.57
C ASP A 185 3.32 25.58 9.48
N ALA A 186 4.30 25.08 8.71
CA ALA A 186 4.89 25.80 7.58
C ALA A 186 4.02 25.77 6.31
N GLU A 187 3.09 24.82 6.18
CA GLU A 187 2.09 24.88 5.13
C GLU A 187 1.17 26.07 5.40
N LYS A 188 1.33 27.14 4.60
CA LYS A 188 0.39 28.26 4.65
C LYS A 188 -1.01 27.73 4.44
N PRO A 189 -1.98 28.11 5.32
CA PRO A 189 -3.37 27.85 5.00
C PRO A 189 -3.61 28.46 3.62
N VAL A 190 -4.09 27.67 2.67
CA VAL A 190 -4.64 28.21 1.42
C VAL A 190 -5.71 29.19 1.90
N ALA A 191 -5.45 30.49 1.72
CA ALA A 191 -6.33 31.54 2.20
C ALA A 191 -7.74 31.25 1.67
N ALA A 192 -8.70 31.16 2.59
CA ALA A 192 -10.11 30.92 2.27
C ALA A 192 -10.76 32.09 1.49
N ASP A 193 -9.95 32.97 0.93
CA ASP A 193 -10.34 34.19 0.22
C ASP A 193 -10.44 34.04 -1.30
N SER A 194 -10.34 32.83 -1.83
CA SER A 194 -10.85 32.63 -3.17
C SER A 194 -12.29 32.10 -3.06
N LYS A 195 -13.26 33.03 -3.04
CA LYS A 195 -14.57 32.83 -3.67
C LYS A 195 -14.37 32.57 -5.18
N SER A 196 -13.51 31.65 -5.53
CA SER A 196 -13.50 31.05 -6.84
C SER A 196 -14.61 30.02 -6.81
N SER A 197 -15.72 30.42 -7.37
CA SER A 197 -16.83 29.66 -7.87
C SER A 197 -16.67 28.15 -7.73
N LEU A 198 -17.57 27.55 -6.96
CA LEU A 198 -17.88 26.11 -6.98
C LEU A 198 -18.21 25.57 -8.40
N GLU A 199 -18.07 26.41 -9.41
CA GLU A 199 -18.41 26.16 -10.81
C GLU A 199 -17.26 25.54 -11.64
N GLU A 200 -16.05 25.42 -11.09
CA GLU A 200 -14.89 24.83 -11.79
C GLU A 200 -14.20 23.72 -10.99
N MET A 201 -14.95 22.94 -10.22
CA MET A 201 -14.40 21.66 -9.78
C MET A 201 -14.55 20.67 -10.94
N GLU A 202 -13.48 20.51 -11.70
CA GLU A 202 -13.33 19.41 -12.63
C GLU A 202 -13.46 18.09 -11.85
N ILE A 203 -14.58 17.40 -12.04
CA ILE A 203 -14.79 16.06 -11.48
C ILE A 203 -13.87 15.15 -12.30
N ILE A 204 -12.66 14.89 -11.80
CA ILE A 204 -11.80 13.85 -12.36
C ILE A 204 -12.47 12.52 -12.02
N LEU A 205 -13.19 11.98 -12.99
CA LEU A 205 -13.64 10.59 -12.95
C LEU A 205 -12.38 9.72 -13.05
N VAL A 206 -11.90 9.24 -11.92
CA VAL A 206 -10.86 8.22 -11.90
C VAL A 206 -11.53 6.92 -12.34
N GLU A 207 -11.36 6.56 -13.60
CA GLU A 207 -11.74 5.24 -14.09
C GLU A 207 -10.94 4.18 -13.34
N ALA A 208 -11.55 3.03 -13.07
CA ALA A 208 -10.85 1.90 -12.49
C ALA A 208 -9.66 1.53 -13.40
N PRO A 209 -8.47 1.23 -12.85
CA PRO A 209 -7.31 0.88 -13.66
C PRO A 209 -7.63 -0.29 -14.58
N ASP A 210 -7.25 -0.20 -15.83
CA ASP A 210 -7.27 -1.34 -16.75
C ASP A 210 -6.16 -2.32 -16.35
N TYR A 211 -6.55 -3.28 -15.53
CA TYR A 211 -5.62 -4.31 -15.05
C TYR A 211 -5.12 -5.23 -16.15
N ALA A 212 -5.90 -5.47 -17.20
CA ALA A 212 -5.50 -6.29 -18.32
C ALA A 212 -4.34 -5.63 -19.09
N ALA A 213 -4.49 -4.38 -19.48
CA ALA A 213 -3.43 -3.62 -20.14
C ALA A 213 -2.16 -3.54 -19.26
N TYR A 214 -2.33 -3.36 -17.95
CA TYR A 214 -1.21 -3.38 -17.02
C TYR A 214 -0.47 -4.74 -17.01
N PHE A 215 -1.19 -5.84 -16.90
CA PHE A 215 -0.60 -7.17 -16.87
C PHE A 215 0.11 -7.51 -18.18
N ASP A 216 -0.47 -7.15 -19.32
CA ASP A 216 0.14 -7.34 -20.63
C ASP A 216 1.47 -6.61 -20.75
N GLU A 217 1.52 -5.34 -20.30
CA GLU A 217 2.75 -4.54 -20.33
C GLU A 217 3.82 -5.14 -19.39
N GLU A 218 3.45 -5.48 -18.14
CA GLU A 218 4.40 -6.06 -17.18
C GLU A 218 4.93 -7.41 -17.66
N ILE A 219 4.07 -8.30 -18.19
CA ILE A 219 4.47 -9.59 -18.72
C ILE A 219 5.42 -9.41 -19.92
N ALA A 220 5.14 -8.46 -20.81
CA ALA A 220 6.02 -8.16 -21.94
C ALA A 220 7.40 -7.67 -21.48
N GLN A 221 7.45 -6.77 -20.51
CA GLN A 221 8.71 -6.26 -19.94
C GLN A 221 9.51 -7.38 -19.25
N LEU A 222 8.82 -8.21 -18.41
CA LEU A 222 9.48 -9.30 -17.69
C LEU A 222 10.00 -10.40 -18.61
N ASN A 223 9.33 -10.67 -19.73
CA ASN A 223 9.83 -11.61 -20.73
C ASN A 223 11.12 -11.14 -21.43
N GLN A 224 11.35 -9.83 -21.50
CA GLN A 224 12.54 -9.22 -22.09
C GLN A 224 13.65 -8.94 -21.08
N SER A 225 13.33 -8.87 -19.81
CA SER A 225 14.26 -8.54 -18.74
C SER A 225 15.01 -9.76 -18.19
N ARG A 226 16.17 -9.50 -17.57
CA ARG A 226 16.93 -10.54 -16.88
C ARG A 226 16.28 -10.81 -15.50
N PRO A 227 16.06 -12.08 -15.12
CA PRO A 227 15.55 -12.42 -13.80
C PRO A 227 16.47 -11.98 -12.65
N ASP A 228 15.89 -11.43 -11.58
CA ASP A 228 16.63 -10.97 -10.38
C ASP A 228 17.33 -12.12 -9.65
N THR A 229 16.75 -13.32 -9.78
CA THR A 229 17.26 -14.53 -9.12
C THR A 229 18.18 -15.35 -10.02
N ALA A 230 18.56 -14.82 -11.21
CA ALA A 230 19.45 -15.51 -12.13
C ALA A 230 20.78 -15.80 -11.41
N LYS A 231 21.13 -17.09 -11.31
CA LYS A 231 22.43 -17.51 -10.78
C LYS A 231 23.52 -16.98 -11.71
N GLY A 232 24.53 -16.33 -11.14
CA GLY A 232 25.72 -15.98 -11.89
C GLY A 232 26.36 -17.24 -12.49
N THR A 233 27.07 -17.07 -13.60
CA THR A 233 27.75 -18.15 -14.30
C THR A 233 28.73 -18.88 -13.36
N GLY A 234 28.36 -20.05 -12.89
CA GLY A 234 29.29 -21.06 -12.44
C GLY A 234 29.69 -21.09 -10.96
N SER A 235 29.24 -20.21 -10.08
CA SER A 235 29.46 -20.37 -8.63
C SER A 235 28.13 -20.56 -7.89
N SER A 236 28.06 -21.56 -7.04
CA SER A 236 26.94 -21.77 -6.10
C SER A 236 26.93 -20.76 -4.94
N ILE A 237 27.81 -19.78 -4.94
CA ILE A 237 27.83 -18.67 -4.01
C ILE A 237 26.76 -17.69 -4.48
N ALA A 238 25.69 -17.58 -3.70
CA ALA A 238 24.68 -16.54 -3.92
C ALA A 238 25.40 -15.18 -3.86
N GLY A 239 25.52 -14.53 -5.01
CA GLY A 239 26.01 -13.16 -5.08
C GLY A 239 25.12 -12.27 -4.21
N ARG A 240 25.67 -11.13 -3.76
CA ARG A 240 24.89 -10.09 -3.07
C ARG A 240 23.65 -9.77 -3.92
N THR A 241 22.49 -9.80 -3.30
CA THR A 241 21.25 -9.43 -3.96
C THR A 241 21.28 -7.93 -4.30
N CYS A 242 20.54 -7.51 -5.31
CA CYS A 242 20.44 -6.09 -5.67
C CYS A 242 20.03 -5.18 -4.50
N SER A 243 19.37 -5.71 -3.47
CA SER A 243 19.08 -5.00 -2.23
C SER A 243 20.33 -4.62 -1.43
N ASP A 244 21.45 -5.27 -1.66
CA ASP A 244 22.72 -5.01 -0.97
C ASP A 244 23.65 -4.05 -1.75
N ILE A 245 23.28 -3.72 -2.97
CA ILE A 245 24.03 -2.85 -3.90
C ILE A 245 23.13 -1.69 -4.29
N TRP A 246 23.47 -0.49 -3.91
CA TRP A 246 22.78 0.77 -4.20
C TRP A 246 22.54 1.06 -5.70
N ALA A 247 23.16 0.29 -6.59
CA ALA A 247 23.12 0.50 -8.04
C ALA A 247 22.06 -0.32 -8.79
N CYS A 248 21.30 -1.17 -8.10
CA CYS A 248 20.23 -1.95 -8.71
C CYS A 248 18.88 -1.32 -8.38
N SER A 249 18.60 -0.15 -8.94
CA SER A 249 17.21 0.31 -9.03
C SER A 249 16.53 -0.54 -10.10
N SER A 250 15.49 -1.30 -9.73
CA SER A 250 14.58 -1.84 -10.71
C SER A 250 13.84 -0.64 -11.31
N GLU A 251 14.18 -0.22 -12.51
CA GLU A 251 13.48 0.83 -13.26
C GLU A 251 12.02 0.46 -13.61
N GLY A 252 11.52 -0.64 -13.04
CA GLY A 252 10.19 -1.18 -13.32
C GLY A 252 9.10 -0.86 -12.33
N ASP A 253 9.37 -0.10 -11.26
CA ASP A 253 8.31 0.39 -10.38
C ASP A 253 7.63 1.62 -11.00
N SER A 254 6.85 1.40 -12.07
CA SER A 254 5.97 2.44 -12.58
C SER A 254 4.97 2.84 -11.49
N GLU A 255 4.56 4.11 -11.45
CA GLU A 255 3.56 4.59 -10.48
C GLU A 255 2.27 3.75 -10.53
N ARG A 256 1.91 3.21 -11.69
CA ARG A 256 0.77 2.31 -11.89
C ARG A 256 0.86 1.00 -11.11
N ILE A 257 2.06 0.38 -11.03
CA ILE A 257 2.30 -0.83 -10.20
C ILE A 257 2.09 -0.49 -8.73
N ARG A 258 2.52 0.68 -8.33
CA ARG A 258 2.38 1.18 -6.96
C ARG A 258 0.92 1.33 -6.57
N ASP A 259 0.09 1.86 -7.45
CA ASP A 259 -1.34 2.09 -7.21
C ASP A 259 -2.12 0.77 -7.13
N LEU A 260 -1.85 -0.18 -8.04
CA LEU A 260 -2.44 -1.51 -8.04
C LEU A 260 -2.13 -2.28 -6.75
N GLN A 261 -0.92 -2.11 -6.26
CA GLN A 261 -0.43 -2.82 -5.09
C GLN A 261 -0.79 -2.16 -3.75
N LEU A 262 -1.25 -0.91 -3.75
CA LEU A 262 -1.47 -0.13 -2.53
C LEU A 262 -2.92 0.02 -2.11
N SER A 263 -3.85 -0.22 -3.01
CA SER A 263 -5.24 0.19 -2.85
C SER A 263 -5.94 -0.29 -1.58
N ASP A 264 -5.56 -1.44 -1.06
CA ASP A 264 -6.24 -2.03 0.11
C ASP A 264 -5.41 -2.02 1.40
N TRP A 265 -4.10 -1.89 1.25
CA TRP A 265 -3.17 -2.09 2.37
C TRP A 265 -3.05 -0.88 3.30
N GLY A 266 -3.41 0.31 2.83
CA GLY A 266 -3.57 1.49 3.68
C GLY A 266 -4.64 1.28 4.74
N ASN A 267 -5.76 0.68 4.35
CA ASN A 267 -6.87 0.36 5.26
C ASN A 267 -6.52 -0.79 6.22
N ILE A 268 -5.72 -1.77 5.79
CA ILE A 268 -5.25 -2.85 6.67
C ILE A 268 -4.25 -2.32 7.70
N ALA A 269 -3.36 -1.42 7.31
CA ALA A 269 -2.50 -0.72 8.27
C ALA A 269 -3.31 0.15 9.26
N LEU A 270 -4.49 0.65 8.84
CA LEU A 270 -5.47 1.31 9.71
C LEU A 270 -6.27 0.31 10.56
N ALA A 271 -6.52 -0.91 10.07
CA ALA A 271 -7.19 -1.97 10.84
C ALA A 271 -6.32 -2.53 11.97
N LEU A 272 -5.05 -2.21 12.03
CA LEU A 272 -4.25 -2.29 13.26
C LEU A 272 -4.78 -1.33 14.34
N ASN A 273 -5.75 -0.49 14.03
CA ASN A 273 -6.62 0.24 14.96
C ASN A 273 -7.65 -0.67 15.62
N VAL A 274 -7.28 -1.76 16.14
CA VAL A 274 -8.21 -2.59 16.88
C VAL A 274 -8.48 -1.95 18.22
N ARG A 275 -9.79 -1.78 18.44
CA ARG A 275 -10.57 -1.57 19.65
C ARG A 275 -9.82 -1.50 20.97
#